data_f8395189d8a19805deb89683d552793a
#
_entry.id   f8395189d8a19805deb89683d552793a
#
_cell.length_a   1.000
_cell.length_b   1.000
_cell.length_c   1.000
_cell.angle_alpha   90.00
_cell.angle_beta   90.00
_cell.angle_gamma   90.00
#
_symmetry.space_group_name_H-M   'P 1'
#
loop_
_entity.id
_entity.type
_entity.pdbx_description
1 polymer ?
#
loop_
_entity_poly.entity_id
_entity_poly.type
_entity_poly.pdbx_seq_one_letter_code
_entity_poly.pdbx_strand_id
1 'polypeptide(L)'
;MKGLEKIIRSVQAIGRELSRKTGVLEEPRRTPAIGLALGGGFARGIAHIGVLRVLEEAGIPIRAVTGTSVGALIGAAYCSGLSCAELDAVAHVVRFTTFARWTISRFGFASNDRMVAFLDRTLKVKTFEELRIPLGVAATDFNTGEGVVFHSGAITDAVRASCAYPGMFLPVEIRGRYLIDGMLSHPVPTRPLREMGADRVLAIHLKGTWATGGPPRHLFDVIGQSFAIAQDAMSSLWRGAADLVVEPDVAGFAYDDFKRADHLIRAGEVAMRNALPAVRKWLEMPVGETSDARPRAVAAKPAPMPAD
;
A
#
# COMPACT_ATOMS: atom_id res chain seq x y z
N MET A 1 10.66 -60.75 27.00
CA MET A 1 11.30 -59.49 26.52
C MET A 1 11.74 -59.57 25.06
N LYS A 2 12.40 -60.63 24.56
CA LYS A 2 12.87 -60.74 23.15
C LYS A 2 11.77 -60.64 22.06
N GLY A 3 10.50 -61.00 22.36
CA GLY A 3 9.39 -60.92 21.40
C GLY A 3 8.90 -59.48 21.14
N LEU A 4 8.87 -58.62 22.15
CA LEU A 4 8.40 -57.26 22.07
C LEU A 4 9.37 -56.36 21.26
N GLU A 5 10.67 -56.60 21.43
CA GLU A 5 11.70 -55.87 20.65
C GLU A 5 11.63 -56.19 19.14
N LYS A 6 11.29 -57.45 18.81
CA LYS A 6 11.15 -57.88 17.42
C LYS A 6 9.94 -57.24 16.76
N ILE A 7 8.83 -57.08 17.50
CA ILE A 7 7.62 -56.42 17.02
C ILE A 7 7.90 -54.92 16.81
N ILE A 8 8.58 -54.24 17.76
CA ILE A 8 8.92 -52.82 17.64
C ILE A 8 9.81 -52.58 16.43
N ARG A 9 10.83 -53.41 16.18
CA ARG A 9 11.69 -53.30 14.99
C ARG A 9 10.92 -53.53 13.68
N SER A 10 9.98 -54.44 13.65
CA SER A 10 9.15 -54.72 12.48
C SER A 10 8.21 -53.53 12.17
N VAL A 11 7.58 -52.95 13.20
CA VAL A 11 6.71 -51.76 13.05
C VAL A 11 7.53 -50.54 12.57
N GLN A 12 8.74 -50.35 13.11
CA GLN A 12 9.64 -49.30 12.66
C GLN A 12 10.17 -49.49 11.22
N ALA A 13 10.40 -50.74 10.81
CA ALA A 13 10.79 -51.08 9.45
C ALA A 13 9.64 -50.85 8.46
N ILE A 14 8.42 -51.27 8.81
CA ILE A 14 7.21 -51.00 8.01
C ILE A 14 6.93 -49.47 7.92
N GLY A 15 7.08 -48.76 9.03
CA GLY A 15 6.95 -47.30 9.05
C GLY A 15 7.96 -46.58 8.10
N ARG A 16 9.22 -47.06 8.06
CA ARG A 16 10.24 -46.52 7.12
C ARG A 16 9.96 -46.91 5.68
N GLU A 17 9.40 -48.06 5.42
CA GLU A 17 9.08 -48.56 4.08
C GLU A 17 7.80 -47.90 3.54
N LEU A 18 6.82 -47.62 4.39
CA LEU A 18 5.67 -46.79 4.10
C LEU A 18 6.08 -45.33 3.82
N SER A 19 6.96 -44.75 4.61
CA SER A 19 7.52 -43.38 4.34
C SER A 19 8.37 -43.32 3.07
N ARG A 20 8.94 -44.43 2.60
CA ARG A 20 9.64 -44.50 1.31
C ARG A 20 8.71 -44.72 0.13
N LYS A 21 7.57 -45.44 0.33
CA LYS A 21 6.58 -45.72 -0.74
C LYS A 21 5.48 -44.67 -0.84
N THR A 22 5.10 -44.06 0.25
CA THR A 22 4.44 -42.75 0.18
C THR A 22 5.56 -41.75 -0.09
N GLY A 23 5.93 -41.60 -1.37
CA GLY A 23 6.60 -40.37 -1.81
C GLY A 23 5.80 -39.27 -1.15
N VAL A 24 6.44 -38.43 -0.33
CA VAL A 24 5.85 -37.20 0.19
C VAL A 24 5.20 -36.60 -1.05
N LEU A 25 3.88 -36.62 -1.11
CA LEU A 25 3.16 -35.85 -2.10
C LEU A 25 3.62 -34.45 -1.78
N GLU A 26 4.63 -33.98 -2.54
CA GLU A 26 4.97 -32.56 -2.51
C GLU A 26 3.65 -31.85 -2.77
N GLU A 27 3.11 -31.19 -1.74
CA GLU A 27 1.95 -30.34 -1.93
C GLU A 27 2.26 -29.46 -3.15
N PRO A 28 1.34 -29.37 -4.11
CA PRO A 28 1.60 -28.61 -5.32
C PRO A 28 2.11 -27.23 -4.90
N ARG A 29 3.32 -26.85 -5.35
CA ARG A 29 3.99 -25.61 -4.95
C ARG A 29 3.04 -24.45 -5.18
N ARG A 30 2.41 -23.97 -4.11
CA ARG A 30 1.48 -22.84 -4.17
C ARG A 30 2.28 -21.56 -4.42
N THR A 31 1.94 -20.85 -5.48
CA THR A 31 2.49 -19.50 -5.72
C THR A 31 2.19 -18.61 -4.51
N PRO A 32 3.17 -17.94 -3.92
CA PRO A 32 2.94 -17.09 -2.77
C PRO A 32 1.95 -15.95 -3.08
N ALA A 33 1.05 -15.71 -2.15
CA ALA A 33 0.09 -14.60 -2.23
C ALA A 33 0.82 -13.29 -1.92
N ILE A 34 1.11 -12.49 -2.95
CA ILE A 34 1.77 -11.19 -2.81
C ILE A 34 0.71 -10.13 -2.51
N GLY A 35 0.86 -9.46 -1.36
CA GLY A 35 0.10 -8.28 -0.98
C GLY A 35 0.87 -7.00 -1.26
N LEU A 36 0.17 -5.95 -1.71
CA LEU A 36 0.73 -4.66 -2.05
C LEU A 36 0.18 -3.57 -1.12
N ALA A 37 1.05 -2.95 -0.31
CA ALA A 37 0.69 -1.82 0.56
C ALA A 37 1.10 -0.50 -0.09
N LEU A 38 0.13 0.38 -0.33
CA LEU A 38 0.29 1.70 -0.94
C LEU A 38 0.20 2.80 0.12
N GLY A 39 1.31 3.46 0.41
CA GLY A 39 1.37 4.53 1.40
C GLY A 39 0.69 5.83 0.96
N GLY A 40 0.43 6.72 1.93
CA GLY A 40 -0.04 8.07 1.70
C GLY A 40 1.04 8.97 1.08
N GLY A 41 0.67 10.15 0.53
CA GLY A 41 1.67 11.05 -0.04
C GLY A 41 1.15 12.20 -0.92
N PHE A 42 -0.15 12.50 -0.92
CA PHE A 42 -0.77 13.52 -1.77
C PHE A 42 -0.42 13.33 -3.27
N ALA A 43 -0.08 14.40 -4.01
CA ALA A 43 0.27 14.31 -5.43
C ALA A 43 1.42 13.33 -5.72
N ARG A 44 2.37 13.18 -4.77
CA ARG A 44 3.46 12.19 -4.89
C ARG A 44 2.97 10.76 -5.05
N GLY A 45 1.73 10.49 -4.60
CA GLY A 45 1.06 9.21 -4.80
C GLY A 45 0.92 8.77 -6.25
N ILE A 46 0.96 9.68 -7.19
CA ILE A 46 0.95 9.37 -8.63
C ILE A 46 2.07 8.37 -8.98
N ALA A 47 3.17 8.33 -8.21
CA ALA A 47 4.23 7.34 -8.38
C ALA A 47 3.76 5.88 -8.21
N HIS A 48 2.68 5.63 -7.46
CA HIS A 48 2.10 4.29 -7.36
C HIS A 48 1.66 3.73 -8.71
N ILE A 49 1.24 4.59 -9.66
CA ILE A 49 0.85 4.17 -11.02
C ILE A 49 2.04 3.54 -11.75
N GLY A 50 3.22 4.16 -11.64
CA GLY A 50 4.45 3.61 -12.20
C GLY A 50 4.84 2.27 -11.59
N VAL A 51 4.66 2.10 -10.28
CA VAL A 51 4.87 0.83 -9.59
C VAL A 51 3.92 -0.25 -10.12
N LEU A 52 2.63 0.06 -10.19
CA LEU A 52 1.60 -0.87 -10.70
C LEU A 52 1.88 -1.28 -12.15
N ARG A 53 2.27 -0.34 -13.00
CA ARG A 53 2.64 -0.60 -14.40
C ARG A 53 3.76 -1.63 -14.50
N VAL A 54 4.84 -1.48 -13.75
CA VAL A 54 5.97 -2.41 -13.77
C VAL A 54 5.56 -3.79 -13.23
N LEU A 55 4.71 -3.85 -12.22
CA LEU A 55 4.19 -5.12 -11.70
C LEU A 55 3.32 -5.85 -12.75
N GLU A 56 2.44 -5.12 -13.46
CA GLU A 56 1.63 -5.67 -14.57
C GLU A 56 2.50 -6.17 -15.73
N GLU A 57 3.44 -5.33 -16.22
CA GLU A 57 4.36 -5.67 -17.30
C GLU A 57 5.19 -6.92 -16.96
N ALA A 58 5.54 -7.09 -15.68
CA ALA A 58 6.32 -8.23 -15.22
C ALA A 58 5.48 -9.46 -14.90
N GLY A 59 4.16 -9.39 -15.00
CA GLY A 59 3.23 -10.48 -14.68
C GLY A 59 3.23 -10.88 -13.20
N ILE A 60 3.54 -9.94 -12.27
CA ILE A 60 3.55 -10.21 -10.84
C ILE A 60 2.10 -10.29 -10.32
N PRO A 61 1.64 -11.44 -9.79
CA PRO A 61 0.27 -11.62 -9.34
C PRO A 61 0.05 -10.95 -7.99
N ILE A 62 -0.67 -9.83 -7.96
CA ILE A 62 -1.09 -9.19 -6.72
C ILE A 62 -2.41 -9.81 -6.24
N ARG A 63 -2.42 -10.35 -5.03
CA ARG A 63 -3.56 -11.06 -4.43
C ARG A 63 -4.41 -10.19 -3.53
N ALA A 64 -3.84 -9.15 -2.94
CA ALA A 64 -4.54 -8.18 -2.11
C ALA A 64 -3.81 -6.84 -2.16
N VAL A 65 -4.54 -5.75 -2.00
CA VAL A 65 -3.99 -4.39 -1.92
C VAL A 65 -4.49 -3.76 -0.63
N THR A 66 -3.63 -2.99 0.02
CA THR A 66 -4.05 -2.05 1.06
C THR A 66 -3.57 -0.66 0.72
N GLY A 67 -4.32 0.35 1.13
CA GLY A 67 -3.96 1.72 0.81
C GLY A 67 -4.32 2.71 1.91
N THR A 68 -3.53 3.78 1.99
CA THR A 68 -3.76 4.93 2.85
C THR A 68 -3.79 6.20 2.01
N SER A 69 -4.82 7.04 2.21
CA SER A 69 -4.95 8.33 1.53
C SER A 69 -4.90 8.18 -0.01
N VAL A 70 -3.98 8.86 -0.69
CA VAL A 70 -3.78 8.68 -2.14
C VAL A 70 -3.51 7.22 -2.52
N GLY A 71 -2.83 6.45 -1.66
CA GLY A 71 -2.64 5.01 -1.87
C GLY A 71 -3.96 4.23 -1.85
N ALA A 72 -4.92 4.64 -1.01
CA ALA A 72 -6.27 4.09 -1.00
C ALA A 72 -7.04 4.46 -2.28
N LEU A 73 -6.91 5.70 -2.74
CA LEU A 73 -7.56 6.19 -3.95
C LEU A 73 -7.06 5.44 -5.21
N ILE A 74 -5.75 5.33 -5.39
CA ILE A 74 -5.15 4.61 -6.52
C ILE A 74 -5.41 3.10 -6.41
N GLY A 75 -5.29 2.54 -5.19
CA GLY A 75 -5.60 1.14 -4.93
C GLY A 75 -7.06 0.80 -5.25
N ALA A 76 -8.02 1.66 -4.86
CA ALA A 76 -9.42 1.48 -5.18
C ALA A 76 -9.68 1.50 -6.69
N ALA A 77 -9.10 2.46 -7.42
CA ALA A 77 -9.24 2.55 -8.86
C ALA A 77 -8.64 1.30 -9.54
N TYR A 78 -7.45 0.89 -9.17
CA TYR A 78 -6.79 -0.30 -9.69
C TYR A 78 -7.59 -1.58 -9.39
N CYS A 79 -7.97 -1.80 -8.13
CA CYS A 79 -8.73 -2.98 -7.72
C CYS A 79 -10.13 -3.04 -8.34
N SER A 80 -10.73 -1.87 -8.68
CA SER A 80 -12.01 -1.81 -9.40
C SER A 80 -11.88 -2.24 -10.87
N GLY A 81 -10.63 -2.39 -11.36
CA GLY A 81 -10.31 -2.88 -12.69
C GLY A 81 -9.90 -1.82 -13.70
N LEU A 82 -9.51 -0.59 -13.26
CA LEU A 82 -8.84 0.33 -14.15
C LEU A 82 -7.47 -0.24 -14.54
N SER A 83 -7.13 -0.14 -15.82
CA SER A 83 -5.79 -0.42 -16.34
C SER A 83 -4.81 0.67 -15.92
N CYS A 84 -3.51 0.37 -15.94
CA CYS A 84 -2.47 1.39 -15.70
C CYS A 84 -2.54 2.54 -16.70
N ALA A 85 -3.00 2.32 -17.94
CA ALA A 85 -3.22 3.38 -18.93
C ALA A 85 -4.39 4.30 -18.57
N GLU A 86 -5.50 3.75 -18.03
CA GLU A 86 -6.62 4.54 -17.54
C GLU A 86 -6.23 5.35 -16.30
N LEU A 87 -5.45 4.76 -15.38
CA LEU A 87 -4.91 5.45 -14.21
C LEU A 87 -3.99 6.61 -14.60
N ASP A 88 -3.14 6.42 -15.59
CA ASP A 88 -2.26 7.43 -16.18
C ASP A 88 -3.06 8.60 -16.75
N ALA A 89 -4.06 8.30 -17.59
CA ALA A 89 -4.95 9.33 -18.14
C ALA A 89 -5.65 10.15 -17.05
N VAL A 90 -6.11 9.50 -15.98
CA VAL A 90 -6.71 10.18 -14.82
C VAL A 90 -5.67 11.06 -14.13
N ALA A 91 -4.44 10.60 -13.92
CA ALA A 91 -3.38 11.36 -13.24
C ALA A 91 -3.06 12.69 -13.95
N HIS A 92 -3.15 12.73 -15.28
CA HIS A 92 -2.87 13.95 -16.06
C HIS A 92 -3.96 15.02 -15.96
N VAL A 93 -5.20 14.63 -15.67
CA VAL A 93 -6.35 15.57 -15.59
C VAL A 93 -6.69 16.00 -14.18
N VAL A 94 -6.33 15.21 -13.15
CA VAL A 94 -6.64 15.55 -11.76
C VAL A 94 -5.85 16.77 -11.28
N ARG A 95 -6.50 17.55 -10.43
CA ARG A 95 -5.94 18.71 -9.72
C ARG A 95 -6.46 18.66 -8.29
N PHE A 96 -5.86 19.40 -7.38
CA PHE A 96 -6.34 19.50 -6.00
C PHE A 96 -7.85 19.84 -5.94
N THR A 97 -8.28 20.78 -6.78
CA THR A 97 -9.70 21.20 -6.90
C THR A 97 -10.66 20.12 -7.39
N THR A 98 -10.14 19.02 -7.94
CA THR A 98 -10.94 17.85 -8.32
C THR A 98 -11.52 17.16 -7.08
N PHE A 99 -10.79 17.17 -5.98
CA PHE A 99 -11.15 16.48 -4.73
C PHE A 99 -11.68 17.43 -3.66
N ALA A 100 -11.19 18.67 -3.65
CA ALA A 100 -11.40 19.63 -2.59
C ALA A 100 -12.36 20.76 -3.01
N ARG A 101 -13.25 21.13 -2.10
CA ARG A 101 -14.05 22.36 -2.16
C ARG A 101 -13.71 23.20 -0.94
N TRP A 102 -13.18 24.37 -1.14
CA TRP A 102 -12.91 25.30 -0.05
C TRP A 102 -14.16 25.59 0.75
N THR A 103 -14.06 25.55 2.07
CA THR A 103 -15.15 25.83 3.01
C THR A 103 -14.58 26.60 4.20
N ILE A 104 -15.41 27.41 4.83
CA ILE A 104 -15.05 28.10 6.07
C ILE A 104 -15.62 27.25 7.22
N SER A 105 -14.76 26.51 7.88
CA SER A 105 -15.14 25.67 9.02
C SER A 105 -14.06 25.74 10.09
N ARG A 106 -14.48 25.64 11.37
CA ARG A 106 -13.54 25.49 12.49
C ARG A 106 -12.83 24.13 12.53
N PHE A 107 -13.26 23.17 11.72
CA PHE A 107 -12.71 21.80 11.69
C PHE A 107 -11.79 21.53 10.50
N GLY A 108 -11.70 22.44 9.53
CA GLY A 108 -10.86 22.29 8.34
C GLY A 108 -11.18 23.34 7.30
N PHE A 109 -10.31 23.45 6.29
CA PHE A 109 -10.41 24.48 5.25
C PHE A 109 -11.06 23.99 3.96
N ALA A 110 -11.25 22.68 3.82
CA ALA A 110 -11.88 22.11 2.63
C ALA A 110 -12.78 20.91 2.99
N SER A 111 -13.89 20.76 2.25
CA SER A 111 -14.65 19.53 2.19
C SER A 111 -14.11 18.64 1.07
N ASN A 112 -14.08 17.33 1.29
CA ASN A 112 -13.75 16.35 0.26
C ASN A 112 -15.00 15.74 -0.41
N ASP A 113 -16.16 16.42 -0.34
CA ASP A 113 -17.41 15.95 -0.96
C ASP A 113 -17.29 15.79 -2.48
N ARG A 114 -16.45 16.60 -3.14
CA ARG A 114 -16.15 16.46 -4.57
C ARG A 114 -15.51 15.11 -4.91
N MET A 115 -14.82 14.50 -3.96
CA MET A 115 -14.21 13.18 -4.13
C MET A 115 -15.28 12.10 -4.37
N VAL A 116 -16.49 12.24 -3.80
CA VAL A 116 -17.60 11.32 -4.05
C VAL A 116 -17.90 11.27 -5.55
N ALA A 117 -18.20 12.43 -6.14
CA ALA A 117 -18.54 12.51 -7.57
C ALA A 117 -17.36 12.10 -8.48
N PHE A 118 -16.13 12.32 -8.04
CA PHE A 118 -14.95 11.85 -8.76
C PHE A 118 -14.84 10.33 -8.71
N LEU A 119 -14.94 9.71 -7.54
CA LEU A 119 -14.89 8.26 -7.36
C LEU A 119 -16.05 7.56 -8.07
N ASP A 120 -17.27 8.15 -8.01
CA ASP A 120 -18.44 7.60 -8.69
C ASP A 120 -18.29 7.52 -10.20
N ARG A 121 -17.56 8.46 -10.79
CA ARG A 121 -17.26 8.46 -12.24
C ARG A 121 -16.06 7.61 -12.62
N THR A 122 -15.09 7.44 -11.69
CA THR A 122 -13.82 6.80 -11.99
C THR A 122 -13.87 5.31 -11.70
N LEU A 123 -14.45 4.90 -10.56
CA LEU A 123 -14.48 3.49 -10.17
C LEU A 123 -15.45 2.68 -11.05
N LYS A 124 -14.99 1.51 -11.52
CA LYS A 124 -15.81 0.59 -12.33
C LYS A 124 -16.87 -0.15 -11.50
N VAL A 125 -16.63 -0.27 -10.18
CA VAL A 125 -17.55 -0.88 -9.21
C VAL A 125 -17.67 0.02 -7.98
N LYS A 126 -18.70 -0.18 -7.14
CA LYS A 126 -19.01 0.74 -6.02
C LYS A 126 -18.75 0.16 -4.64
N THR A 127 -18.70 -1.15 -4.53
CA THR A 127 -18.54 -1.84 -3.26
C THR A 127 -17.25 -2.69 -3.24
N PHE A 128 -16.74 -2.95 -2.06
CA PHE A 128 -15.55 -3.78 -1.87
C PHE A 128 -15.77 -5.21 -2.37
N GLU A 129 -16.99 -5.71 -2.25
CA GLU A 129 -17.39 -7.07 -2.64
C GLU A 129 -17.33 -7.29 -4.16
N GLU A 130 -17.42 -6.22 -4.95
CA GLU A 130 -17.38 -6.26 -6.42
C GLU A 130 -15.95 -6.12 -6.98
N LEU A 131 -14.96 -5.83 -6.12
CA LEU A 131 -13.58 -5.60 -6.54
C LEU A 131 -12.94 -6.86 -7.14
N ARG A 132 -12.15 -6.69 -8.20
CA ARG A 132 -11.38 -7.77 -8.82
C ARG A 132 -10.25 -8.28 -7.95
N ILE A 133 -9.65 -7.37 -7.16
CA ILE A 133 -8.59 -7.66 -6.20
C ILE A 133 -9.08 -7.17 -4.84
N PRO A 134 -9.05 -7.99 -3.78
CA PRO A 134 -9.39 -7.57 -2.44
C PRO A 134 -8.61 -6.32 -2.00
N LEU A 135 -9.32 -5.35 -1.45
CA LEU A 135 -8.76 -4.07 -1.00
C LEU A 135 -9.03 -3.84 0.48
N GLY A 136 -8.02 -3.34 1.20
CA GLY A 136 -8.17 -2.75 2.53
C GLY A 136 -7.87 -1.25 2.47
N VAL A 137 -8.78 -0.41 2.95
CA VAL A 137 -8.60 1.05 3.02
C VAL A 137 -8.43 1.46 4.47
N ALA A 138 -7.27 2.06 4.80
CA ALA A 138 -6.95 2.47 6.15
C ALA A 138 -7.40 3.91 6.44
N ALA A 139 -8.04 4.11 7.58
CA ALA A 139 -8.38 5.40 8.17
C ALA A 139 -8.02 5.39 9.67
N THR A 140 -8.10 6.54 10.32
CA THR A 140 -7.85 6.67 11.76
C THR A 140 -9.11 7.19 12.45
N ASP A 141 -9.55 6.55 13.53
CA ASP A 141 -10.61 7.08 14.37
C ASP A 141 -10.11 8.29 15.14
N PHE A 142 -10.80 9.42 14.97
CA PHE A 142 -10.38 10.70 15.56
C PHE A 142 -10.43 10.69 17.09
N ASN A 143 -11.39 9.99 17.68
CA ASN A 143 -11.59 10.01 19.13
C ASN A 143 -10.65 9.05 19.87
N THR A 144 -10.35 7.89 19.27
CA THR A 144 -9.55 6.85 19.94
C THR A 144 -8.10 6.80 19.45
N GLY A 145 -7.81 7.33 18.26
CA GLY A 145 -6.52 7.18 17.57
C GLY A 145 -6.31 5.80 16.96
N GLU A 146 -7.28 4.89 17.10
CA GLU A 146 -7.17 3.54 16.54
C GLU A 146 -7.24 3.54 15.01
N GLY A 147 -6.46 2.66 14.41
CA GLY A 147 -6.56 2.39 12.98
C GLY A 147 -7.80 1.58 12.63
N VAL A 148 -8.49 2.01 11.59
CA VAL A 148 -9.67 1.33 11.03
C VAL A 148 -9.35 0.91 9.61
N VAL A 149 -9.56 -0.37 9.28
CA VAL A 149 -9.37 -0.86 7.92
C VAL A 149 -10.72 -1.31 7.36
N PHE A 150 -11.16 -0.64 6.31
CA PHE A 150 -12.37 -0.97 5.58
C PHE A 150 -12.08 -2.02 4.50
N HIS A 151 -12.88 -3.05 4.43
CA HIS A 151 -12.81 -4.11 3.42
C HIS A 151 -14.19 -4.59 2.97
N SER A 152 -15.25 -3.86 3.34
CA SER A 152 -16.64 -4.17 2.98
C SER A 152 -17.49 -2.91 2.86
N GLY A 153 -18.56 -2.97 2.06
CA GLY A 153 -19.50 -1.89 1.83
C GLY A 153 -19.03 -0.88 0.77
N ALA A 154 -19.42 0.39 0.91
CA ALA A 154 -19.14 1.44 -0.07
C ALA A 154 -17.65 1.83 -0.09
N ILE A 155 -16.99 1.73 -1.25
CA ILE A 155 -15.58 2.12 -1.43
C ILE A 155 -15.41 3.63 -1.24
N THR A 156 -16.35 4.42 -1.74
CA THR A 156 -16.30 5.88 -1.74
C THR A 156 -16.17 6.44 -0.33
N ASP A 157 -16.96 5.93 0.63
CA ASP A 157 -16.93 6.41 2.01
C ASP A 157 -15.59 6.10 2.69
N ALA A 158 -15.07 4.90 2.47
CA ALA A 158 -13.79 4.48 3.02
C ALA A 158 -12.62 5.32 2.47
N VAL A 159 -12.59 5.55 1.15
CA VAL A 159 -11.55 6.37 0.51
C VAL A 159 -11.64 7.83 0.96
N ARG A 160 -12.85 8.40 1.11
CA ARG A 160 -13.04 9.75 1.65
C ARG A 160 -12.48 9.88 3.06
N ALA A 161 -12.79 8.92 3.94
CA ALA A 161 -12.27 8.90 5.30
C ALA A 161 -10.75 8.79 5.31
N SER A 162 -10.19 7.88 4.50
CA SER A 162 -8.75 7.70 4.34
C SER A 162 -8.02 8.94 3.83
N CYS A 163 -8.69 9.79 3.07
CA CYS A 163 -8.15 11.04 2.52
C CYS A 163 -8.51 12.30 3.34
N ALA A 164 -9.13 12.16 4.50
CA ALA A 164 -9.50 13.28 5.37
C ALA A 164 -8.29 13.79 6.17
N TYR A 165 -7.33 14.42 5.46
CA TYR A 165 -6.08 14.91 6.05
C TYR A 165 -6.34 15.99 7.10
N PRO A 166 -5.85 15.82 8.35
CA PRO A 166 -6.11 16.75 9.43
C PRO A 166 -5.64 18.18 9.13
N GLY A 167 -6.48 19.15 9.51
CA GLY A 167 -6.24 20.57 9.25
C GLY A 167 -6.58 21.01 7.82
N MET A 168 -6.58 20.12 6.84
CA MET A 168 -6.96 20.43 5.45
C MET A 168 -8.42 20.04 5.18
N PHE A 169 -8.79 18.79 5.44
CA PHE A 169 -10.14 18.27 5.23
C PHE A 169 -10.90 18.07 6.53
N LEU A 170 -12.23 18.14 6.42
CA LEU A 170 -13.11 17.81 7.52
C LEU A 170 -13.06 16.31 7.83
N PRO A 171 -13.15 15.92 9.12
CA PRO A 171 -13.37 14.51 9.46
C PRO A 171 -14.63 13.97 8.78
N VAL A 172 -14.61 12.70 8.41
CA VAL A 172 -15.74 12.01 7.77
C VAL A 172 -16.45 11.16 8.81
N GLU A 173 -17.76 11.37 8.97
CA GLU A 173 -18.57 10.55 9.86
C GLU A 173 -19.05 9.30 9.12
N ILE A 174 -18.71 8.12 9.66
CA ILE A 174 -19.19 6.81 9.19
C ILE A 174 -19.67 6.01 10.39
N ARG A 175 -20.96 5.66 10.41
CA ARG A 175 -21.60 4.85 11.48
C ARG A 175 -21.35 5.41 12.88
N GLY A 176 -21.45 6.73 13.05
CA GLY A 176 -21.25 7.43 14.32
C GLY A 176 -19.79 7.59 14.77
N ARG A 177 -18.82 7.22 13.94
CA ARG A 177 -17.39 7.43 14.17
C ARG A 177 -16.88 8.57 13.28
N TYR A 178 -16.12 9.49 13.85
CA TYR A 178 -15.42 10.52 13.11
C TYR A 178 -14.06 10.00 12.69
N LEU A 179 -13.82 9.92 11.38
CA LEU A 179 -12.62 9.35 10.79
C LEU A 179 -11.80 10.41 10.09
N ILE A 180 -10.49 10.27 10.22
CA ILE A 180 -9.48 11.12 9.58
C ILE A 180 -8.48 10.25 8.82
N ASP A 181 -7.56 10.88 8.10
CA ASP A 181 -6.58 10.18 7.25
C ASP A 181 -5.86 9.05 7.98
N GLY A 182 -5.74 7.92 7.30
CA GLY A 182 -5.11 6.73 7.82
C GLY A 182 -3.61 6.87 8.09
N MET A 183 -2.98 7.93 7.62
CA MET A 183 -1.54 8.17 7.80
C MET A 183 -1.09 8.26 9.26
N LEU A 184 -2.01 8.56 10.19
CA LEU A 184 -1.71 8.66 11.62
C LEU A 184 -1.61 7.31 12.32
N SER A 185 -2.28 6.28 11.80
CA SER A 185 -2.28 4.92 12.37
C SER A 185 -1.59 3.91 11.45
N HIS A 186 -1.75 4.07 10.13
CA HIS A 186 -1.24 3.16 9.10
C HIS A 186 -0.65 3.96 7.93
N PRO A 187 0.48 4.66 8.09
CA PRO A 187 1.10 5.44 6.99
C PRO A 187 1.40 4.59 5.76
N VAL A 188 1.79 3.34 5.97
CA VAL A 188 1.87 2.28 4.95
C VAL A 188 1.20 1.03 5.55
N PRO A 189 0.01 0.61 5.09
CA PRO A 189 -0.82 -0.38 5.77
C PRO A 189 -0.37 -1.82 5.49
N THR A 190 0.82 -2.22 5.97
CA THR A 190 1.41 -3.55 5.74
C THR A 190 0.79 -4.65 6.59
N ARG A 191 0.48 -4.38 7.87
CA ARG A 191 -0.11 -5.38 8.78
C ARG A 191 -1.44 -5.92 8.28
N PRO A 192 -2.40 -5.09 7.82
CA PRO A 192 -3.67 -5.59 7.31
C PRO A 192 -3.52 -6.58 6.16
N LEU A 193 -2.46 -6.50 5.35
CA LEU A 193 -2.21 -7.49 4.29
C LEU A 193 -1.92 -8.88 4.84
N ARG A 194 -1.23 -8.97 5.97
CA ARG A 194 -0.99 -10.26 6.65
C ARG A 194 -2.31 -10.86 7.13
N GLU A 195 -3.19 -10.03 7.68
CA GLU A 195 -4.53 -10.44 8.11
C GLU A 195 -5.40 -10.86 6.92
N MET A 196 -5.20 -10.24 5.75
CA MET A 196 -5.82 -10.63 4.48
C MET A 196 -5.18 -11.87 3.83
N GLY A 197 -4.20 -12.51 4.48
CA GLY A 197 -3.58 -13.77 4.04
C GLY A 197 -2.43 -13.61 3.05
N ALA A 198 -1.77 -12.46 2.99
CA ALA A 198 -0.58 -12.28 2.16
C ALA A 198 0.63 -13.07 2.73
N ASP A 199 1.23 -13.92 1.90
CA ASP A 199 2.46 -14.64 2.22
C ASP A 199 3.69 -13.73 2.11
N ARG A 200 3.63 -12.75 1.19
CA ARG A 200 4.67 -11.73 0.97
C ARG A 200 4.04 -10.34 0.90
N VAL A 201 4.65 -9.36 1.55
CA VAL A 201 4.18 -7.98 1.61
C VAL A 201 5.19 -7.05 0.96
N LEU A 202 4.77 -6.47 -0.17
CA LEU A 202 5.47 -5.41 -0.88
C LEU A 202 4.90 -4.06 -0.42
N ALA A 203 5.72 -3.24 0.21
CA ALA A 203 5.33 -1.93 0.70
C ALA A 203 5.89 -0.82 -0.19
N ILE A 204 5.05 0.13 -0.59
CA ILE A 204 5.45 1.30 -1.35
C ILE A 204 5.34 2.52 -0.44
N HIS A 205 6.48 3.09 -0.10
CA HIS A 205 6.58 4.24 0.78
C HIS A 205 7.04 5.47 0.01
N LEU A 206 6.23 6.53 0.07
CA LEU A 206 6.52 7.80 -0.58
C LEU A 206 7.21 8.73 0.42
N LYS A 207 8.50 8.50 0.65
CA LYS A 207 9.28 9.32 1.56
C LYS A 207 9.40 10.75 0.99
N GLY A 208 8.78 11.69 1.67
CA GLY A 208 8.85 13.09 1.29
C GLY A 208 9.01 13.99 2.50
N THR A 209 9.71 15.10 2.32
CA THR A 209 9.79 16.16 3.31
C THR A 209 8.75 17.23 3.00
N TRP A 210 8.12 17.77 4.03
CA TRP A 210 7.27 18.96 3.90
C TRP A 210 8.11 20.23 3.98
N ALA A 211 9.21 20.17 4.73
CA ALA A 211 10.13 21.28 4.90
C ALA A 211 11.21 21.26 3.81
N THR A 212 11.33 22.37 3.09
CA THR A 212 12.36 22.58 2.06
C THR A 212 13.66 23.17 2.64
N GLY A 213 13.95 22.93 3.93
CA GLY A 213 15.19 23.35 4.58
C GLY A 213 15.20 24.81 5.08
N GLY A 214 14.05 25.47 5.15
CA GLY A 214 13.87 26.83 5.68
C GLY A 214 12.81 26.90 6.79
N PRO A 215 12.52 28.10 7.32
CA PRO A 215 11.43 28.28 8.27
C PRO A 215 10.08 27.94 7.62
N PRO A 216 9.08 27.45 8.40
CA PRO A 216 7.74 27.20 7.88
C PRO A 216 7.12 28.51 7.36
N ARG A 217 6.48 28.45 6.19
CA ARG A 217 5.90 29.63 5.51
C ARG A 217 4.43 29.81 5.86
N HIS A 218 3.75 28.73 6.22
CA HIS A 218 2.32 28.73 6.56
C HIS A 218 1.97 27.52 7.44
N LEU A 219 0.76 27.56 8.01
CA LEU A 219 0.27 26.53 8.94
C LEU A 219 0.37 25.10 8.38
N PHE A 220 0.14 24.92 7.09
CA PHE A 220 0.21 23.58 6.47
C PHE A 220 1.63 23.01 6.44
N ASP A 221 2.67 23.86 6.32
CA ASP A 221 4.06 23.40 6.44
C ASP A 221 4.33 22.85 7.85
N VAL A 222 3.80 23.52 8.88
CA VAL A 222 3.95 23.08 10.28
C VAL A 222 3.23 21.74 10.50
N ILE A 223 1.95 21.65 10.12
CA ILE A 223 1.14 20.44 10.27
C ILE A 223 1.77 19.28 9.50
N GLY A 224 2.10 19.51 8.22
CA GLY A 224 2.66 18.47 7.35
C GLY A 224 4.00 17.94 7.84
N GLN A 225 4.89 18.83 8.27
CA GLN A 225 6.19 18.42 8.82
C GLN A 225 6.03 17.69 10.16
N SER A 226 5.11 18.12 11.02
CA SER A 226 4.83 17.41 12.29
C SER A 226 4.36 15.98 12.05
N PHE A 227 3.48 15.78 11.06
CA PHE A 227 3.05 14.43 10.68
C PHE A 227 4.17 13.61 10.04
N ALA A 228 5.02 14.20 9.19
CA ALA A 228 6.16 13.52 8.61
C ALA A 228 7.13 13.00 9.69
N ILE A 229 7.41 13.83 10.71
CA ILE A 229 8.24 13.44 11.87
C ILE A 229 7.58 12.28 12.64
N ALA A 230 6.28 12.36 12.91
CA ALA A 230 5.55 11.32 13.62
C ALA A 230 5.55 10.00 12.84
N GLN A 231 5.37 10.05 11.51
CA GLN A 231 5.42 8.86 10.64
C GLN A 231 6.80 8.20 10.60
N ASP A 232 7.88 9.01 10.55
CA ASP A 232 9.25 8.49 10.62
C ASP A 232 9.49 7.77 11.95
N ALA A 233 9.01 8.33 13.06
CA ALA A 233 9.10 7.69 14.38
C ALA A 233 8.33 6.36 14.46
N MET A 234 7.19 6.24 13.73
CA MET A 234 6.39 5.00 13.66
C MET A 234 6.88 4.02 12.57
N SER A 235 7.89 4.38 11.79
CA SER A 235 8.27 3.62 10.59
C SER A 235 8.66 2.18 10.88
N SER A 236 9.26 1.88 12.04
CA SER A 236 9.63 0.53 12.45
C SER A 236 8.41 -0.41 12.54
N LEU A 237 7.23 0.10 12.89
CA LEU A 237 6.02 -0.70 13.10
C LEU A 237 5.49 -1.31 11.80
N TRP A 238 5.46 -0.53 10.72
CA TRP A 238 4.96 -1.02 9.44
C TRP A 238 6.06 -1.67 8.59
N ARG A 239 7.33 -1.20 8.72
CA ARG A 239 8.49 -1.81 8.04
C ARG A 239 8.71 -3.25 8.50
N GLY A 240 8.53 -3.54 9.79
CA GLY A 240 8.67 -4.88 10.34
C GLY A 240 7.68 -5.91 9.79
N ALA A 241 6.56 -5.48 9.23
CA ALA A 241 5.56 -6.34 8.60
C ALA A 241 5.73 -6.47 7.07
N ALA A 242 6.64 -5.69 6.45
CA ALA A 242 6.96 -5.76 5.04
C ALA A 242 8.12 -6.71 4.76
N ASP A 243 8.04 -7.51 3.69
CA ASP A 243 9.18 -8.31 3.20
C ASP A 243 10.11 -7.48 2.32
N LEU A 244 9.54 -6.49 1.62
CA LEU A 244 10.29 -5.55 0.79
C LEU A 244 9.64 -4.17 0.84
N VAL A 245 10.46 -3.14 0.97
CA VAL A 245 10.04 -1.74 0.90
C VAL A 245 10.65 -1.11 -0.34
N VAL A 246 9.78 -0.53 -1.19
CA VAL A 246 10.16 0.24 -2.37
C VAL A 246 9.88 1.71 -2.09
N GLU A 247 10.88 2.54 -2.30
CA GLU A 247 10.82 3.98 -2.06
C GLU A 247 11.10 4.72 -3.37
N PRO A 248 10.06 5.11 -4.14
CA PRO A 248 10.22 6.00 -5.27
C PRO A 248 10.89 7.31 -4.85
N ASP A 249 11.81 7.83 -5.67
CA ASP A 249 12.44 9.13 -5.41
C ASP A 249 11.47 10.26 -5.74
N VAL A 250 10.77 10.71 -4.72
CA VAL A 250 9.76 11.78 -4.79
C VAL A 250 10.14 12.99 -3.91
N ALA A 251 11.36 13.04 -3.39
CA ALA A 251 11.79 14.08 -2.46
C ALA A 251 11.78 15.48 -3.08
N GLY A 252 12.03 15.61 -4.39
CA GLY A 252 12.02 16.87 -5.13
C GLY A 252 10.63 17.36 -5.56
N PHE A 253 9.54 16.71 -5.14
CA PHE A 253 8.17 17.07 -5.53
C PHE A 253 7.39 17.64 -4.35
N ALA A 254 6.69 18.76 -4.59
CA ALA A 254 5.77 19.30 -3.61
C ALA A 254 4.55 18.39 -3.41
N TYR A 255 3.86 18.55 -2.27
CA TYR A 255 2.67 17.74 -1.95
C TYR A 255 1.49 17.97 -2.93
N ASP A 256 1.46 19.12 -3.62
CA ASP A 256 0.43 19.53 -4.56
C ASP A 256 0.89 19.54 -6.04
N ASP A 257 2.00 18.89 -6.34
CA ASP A 257 2.66 18.89 -7.66
C ASP A 257 1.98 17.93 -8.66
N PHE A 258 0.67 18.13 -8.86
CA PHE A 258 -0.13 17.33 -9.81
C PHE A 258 0.27 17.56 -11.28
N LYS A 259 1.00 18.63 -11.60
CA LYS A 259 1.38 18.97 -12.98
C LYS A 259 2.53 18.10 -13.50
N ARG A 260 3.29 17.48 -12.59
CA ARG A 260 4.46 16.66 -12.93
C ARG A 260 4.16 15.16 -12.88
N ALA A 261 2.96 14.77 -13.34
CA ALA A 261 2.50 13.37 -13.30
C ALA A 261 3.49 12.40 -13.98
N ASP A 262 4.01 12.74 -15.18
CA ASP A 262 4.98 11.90 -15.90
C ASP A 262 6.24 11.61 -15.08
N HIS A 263 6.77 12.60 -14.39
CA HIS A 263 7.99 12.45 -13.58
C HIS A 263 7.72 11.57 -12.36
N LEU A 264 6.55 11.73 -11.73
CA LEU A 264 6.15 10.92 -10.58
C LEU A 264 5.92 9.47 -10.98
N ILE A 265 5.21 9.22 -12.10
CA ILE A 265 5.02 7.87 -12.65
C ILE A 265 6.38 7.22 -12.94
N ARG A 266 7.28 7.96 -13.60
CA ARG A 266 8.61 7.46 -13.90
C ARG A 266 9.44 7.16 -12.65
N ALA A 267 9.34 7.96 -11.59
CA ALA A 267 9.99 7.67 -10.31
C ALA A 267 9.50 6.33 -9.73
N GLY A 268 8.19 6.07 -9.82
CA GLY A 268 7.60 4.80 -9.44
C GLY A 268 8.11 3.62 -10.27
N GLU A 269 8.16 3.80 -11.61
CA GLU A 269 8.69 2.77 -12.52
C GLU A 269 10.14 2.42 -12.21
N VAL A 270 11.00 3.42 -12.07
CA VAL A 270 12.43 3.22 -11.79
C VAL A 270 12.63 2.46 -10.48
N ALA A 271 11.95 2.90 -9.42
CA ALA A 271 12.05 2.25 -8.12
C ALA A 271 11.59 0.79 -8.17
N MET A 272 10.46 0.51 -8.86
CA MET A 272 9.93 -0.84 -8.95
C MET A 272 10.78 -1.74 -9.84
N ARG A 273 11.32 -1.24 -10.97
CA ARG A 273 12.23 -2.01 -11.83
C ARG A 273 13.49 -2.43 -11.08
N ASN A 274 14.03 -1.57 -10.22
CA ASN A 274 15.18 -1.89 -9.36
C ASN A 274 14.84 -2.98 -8.31
N ALA A 275 13.62 -3.00 -7.82
CA ALA A 275 13.15 -3.97 -6.83
C ALA A 275 12.66 -5.30 -7.44
N LEU A 276 12.31 -5.31 -8.74
CA LEU A 276 11.69 -6.43 -9.42
C LEU A 276 12.45 -7.76 -9.30
N PRO A 277 13.81 -7.80 -9.36
CA PRO A 277 14.55 -9.06 -9.17
C PRO A 277 14.31 -9.71 -7.81
N ALA A 278 14.12 -8.90 -6.76
CA ALA A 278 13.81 -9.41 -5.43
C ALA A 278 12.38 -9.97 -5.34
N VAL A 279 11.41 -9.29 -5.98
CA VAL A 279 10.02 -9.77 -6.04
C VAL A 279 9.89 -11.05 -6.85
N ARG A 280 10.61 -11.19 -7.97
CA ARG A 280 10.62 -12.41 -8.79
C ARG A 280 11.12 -13.62 -8.02
N LYS A 281 12.12 -13.46 -7.15
CA LYS A 281 12.60 -14.55 -6.28
C LYS A 281 11.52 -15.12 -5.38
N TRP A 282 10.54 -14.32 -4.96
CA TRP A 282 9.43 -14.85 -4.16
C TRP A 282 8.57 -15.87 -4.91
N LEU A 283 8.43 -15.71 -6.22
CA LEU A 283 7.66 -16.63 -7.06
C LEU A 283 8.38 -17.98 -7.27
N GLU A 284 9.70 -18.01 -7.08
CA GLU A 284 10.54 -19.20 -7.21
C GLU A 284 10.66 -19.97 -5.89
N MET A 285 10.37 -19.31 -4.75
CA MET A 285 10.52 -19.88 -3.40
C MET A 285 9.23 -20.60 -2.97
N PRO A 286 9.32 -21.79 -2.32
CA PRO A 286 8.15 -22.43 -1.72
C PRO A 286 7.57 -21.56 -0.59
N VAL A 287 6.24 -21.59 -0.45
CA VAL A 287 5.54 -20.96 0.68
C VAL A 287 5.98 -21.65 1.98
N GLY A 288 6.53 -20.89 2.92
CA GLY A 288 7.02 -21.41 4.21
C GLY A 288 8.52 -21.22 4.46
N GLU A 289 9.32 -20.96 3.43
CA GLU A 289 10.70 -20.51 3.63
C GLU A 289 10.72 -18.99 3.86
N THR A 290 10.81 -18.57 5.12
CA THR A 290 11.08 -17.19 5.46
C THR A 290 12.51 -16.86 5.03
N SER A 291 12.68 -15.88 4.16
CA SER A 291 14.01 -15.29 3.99
C SER A 291 14.35 -14.59 5.31
N ASP A 292 15.36 -15.06 5.99
CA ASP A 292 15.86 -14.52 7.28
C ASP A 292 16.51 -13.13 7.12
N ALA A 293 16.23 -12.46 6.01
CA ALA A 293 16.72 -11.13 5.70
C ALA A 293 15.74 -10.07 6.22
N ARG A 294 16.16 -9.30 7.20
CA ARG A 294 15.50 -8.04 7.59
C ARG A 294 15.15 -7.22 6.34
N PRO A 295 13.98 -6.54 6.27
CA PRO A 295 13.57 -5.78 5.10
C PRO A 295 14.66 -4.79 4.70
N ARG A 296 15.22 -4.97 3.51
CA ARG A 296 16.18 -4.02 2.93
C ARG A 296 15.38 -2.97 2.16
N ALA A 297 15.51 -1.70 2.57
CA ALA A 297 15.05 -0.61 1.73
C ALA A 297 15.91 -0.56 0.45
N VAL A 298 15.28 -0.73 -0.71
CA VAL A 298 15.94 -0.50 -1.99
C VAL A 298 15.70 0.97 -2.34
N ALA A 299 16.64 1.82 -1.94
CA ALA A 299 16.65 3.22 -2.35
C ALA A 299 16.95 3.30 -3.85
N ALA A 300 16.17 4.07 -4.59
CA ALA A 300 16.49 4.40 -5.97
C ALA A 300 17.83 5.16 -6.02
N LYS A 301 18.80 4.67 -6.82
CA LYS A 301 19.95 5.50 -7.16
C LYS A 301 19.43 6.72 -7.93
N PRO A 302 19.84 7.95 -7.58
CA PRO A 302 19.43 9.13 -8.33
C PRO A 302 19.88 8.97 -9.79
N ALA A 303 18.92 9.13 -10.72
CA ALA A 303 19.25 9.25 -12.13
C ALA A 303 20.06 10.53 -12.34
N PRO A 304 21.11 10.52 -13.20
CA PRO A 304 21.83 11.73 -13.52
C PRO A 304 20.85 12.75 -14.13
N MET A 305 20.87 13.97 -13.57
CA MET A 305 20.11 15.10 -14.12
C MET A 305 20.56 15.33 -15.57
N PRO A 306 19.62 15.54 -16.52
CA PRO A 306 20.03 16.05 -17.82
C PRO A 306 20.75 17.40 -17.63
N ALA A 307 21.90 17.55 -18.29
CA ALA A 307 22.58 18.84 -18.37
C ALA A 307 21.66 19.84 -19.09
N ASP A 308 21.63 21.08 -18.58
CA ASP A 308 20.86 22.23 -19.09
C ASP A 308 21.04 22.47 -20.58
#